data_3f475396c147e1653ceab953fefbe733
#
_entry.id   3f475396c147e1653ceab953fefbe733
#
_cell.length_a   1.000
_cell.length_b   1.000
_cell.length_c   1.000
_cell.angle_alpha   90.00
_cell.angle_beta   90.00
_cell.angle_gamma   90.00
#
_symmetry.space_group_name_H-M   'P 1'
#
loop_
_entity.id
_entity.type
_entity.pdbx_description
1 polymer ?
#
loop_
_entity_poly.entity_id
_entity_poly.type
_entity_poly.pdbx_seq_one_letter_code
_entity_poly.pdbx_strand_id
1 'polypeptide(L)'
;MSEFTVTRTLKAPRARVWQVLTQPGHFEGWLPAKSGTAVLDVRTGGSWRATVISSEGDEIALTGRYDEVSEPDRLVMTVPGDVVSAITLTSAPDDTTQIAYAFDVDESMHTMVTQSVDEVLGRVSAVLARTA
;
A
#
# COMPACT_ATOMS: atom_id res chain seq x y z
N MET A 1 19.46 -7.19 -8.82
CA MET A 1 18.39 -6.41 -8.21
C MET A 1 18.93 -5.69 -7.00
N SER A 2 18.40 -4.51 -6.70
CA SER A 2 18.85 -3.75 -5.54
C SER A 2 17.67 -3.34 -4.68
N GLU A 3 17.87 -3.39 -3.37
CA GLU A 3 16.88 -2.98 -2.40
C GLU A 3 16.96 -1.47 -2.20
N PHE A 4 15.78 -0.82 -2.13
CA PHE A 4 15.72 0.58 -1.77
C PHE A 4 14.43 0.85 -0.99
N THR A 5 14.44 1.93 -0.21
CA THR A 5 13.34 2.27 0.68
C THR A 5 12.92 3.71 0.48
N VAL A 6 11.61 3.91 0.40
CA VAL A 6 11.00 5.24 0.40
C VAL A 6 10.33 5.45 1.75
N THR A 7 10.68 6.54 2.44
CA THR A 7 10.17 6.82 3.79
C THR A 7 9.41 8.14 3.79
N ARG A 8 8.24 8.16 4.43
CA ARG A 8 7.42 9.36 4.57
C ARG A 8 6.78 9.39 5.97
N THR A 9 6.32 10.55 6.39
CA THR A 9 5.58 10.71 7.64
C THR A 9 4.13 10.98 7.33
N LEU A 10 3.22 10.23 7.98
CA LEU A 10 1.78 10.37 7.84
C LEU A 10 1.20 10.95 9.13
N LYS A 11 0.23 11.85 9.01
CA LYS A 11 -0.37 12.57 10.14
C LYS A 11 -1.51 11.77 10.74
N ALA A 12 -1.22 10.58 11.23
CA ALA A 12 -2.19 9.71 11.89
C ALA A 12 -1.45 8.67 12.72
N PRO A 13 -2.08 8.15 13.78
CA PRO A 13 -1.47 7.08 14.57
C PRO A 13 -1.39 5.78 13.75
N ARG A 14 -0.46 4.93 14.15
CA ARG A 14 -0.13 3.70 13.44
C ARG A 14 -1.34 2.78 13.21
N ALA A 15 -2.18 2.62 14.23
CA ALA A 15 -3.37 1.78 14.12
C ALA A 15 -4.32 2.27 13.02
N ARG A 16 -4.42 3.58 12.86
CA ARG A 16 -5.29 4.19 11.86
C ARG A 16 -4.71 4.03 10.45
N VAL A 17 -3.40 4.20 10.31
CA VAL A 17 -2.71 3.94 9.03
C VAL A 17 -2.91 2.49 8.63
N TRP A 18 -2.78 1.56 9.58
CA TRP A 18 -3.01 0.14 9.34
C TRP A 18 -4.42 -0.10 8.79
N GLN A 19 -5.44 0.52 9.39
CA GLN A 19 -6.81 0.38 8.91
C GLN A 19 -6.98 0.84 7.46
N VAL A 20 -6.37 1.97 7.11
CA VAL A 20 -6.43 2.48 5.73
C VAL A 20 -5.78 1.50 4.75
N LEU A 21 -4.69 0.87 5.16
CA LEU A 21 -3.97 -0.07 4.29
C LEU A 21 -4.71 -1.41 4.13
N THR A 22 -5.53 -1.81 5.10
CA THR A 22 -6.05 -3.18 5.17
C THR A 22 -7.57 -3.32 5.08
N GLN A 23 -8.33 -2.23 5.17
CA GLN A 23 -9.79 -2.30 5.01
C GLN A 23 -10.17 -2.13 3.53
N PRO A 24 -11.07 -2.97 2.98
CA PRO A 24 -11.38 -2.93 1.54
C PRO A 24 -11.83 -1.57 1.03
N GLY A 25 -12.71 -0.88 1.75
CA GLY A 25 -13.20 0.43 1.34
C GLY A 25 -12.12 1.50 1.29
N HIS A 26 -11.14 1.44 2.19
CA HIS A 26 -10.00 2.36 2.19
C HIS A 26 -8.95 1.94 1.18
N PHE A 27 -8.75 0.63 1.02
CA PHE A 27 -7.85 0.08 0.02
C PHE A 27 -8.21 0.59 -1.38
N GLU A 28 -9.50 0.63 -1.71
CA GLU A 28 -9.99 1.16 -3.00
C GLU A 28 -9.70 2.64 -3.18
N GLY A 29 -9.44 3.36 -2.10
CA GLY A 29 -9.10 4.78 -2.16
C GLY A 29 -7.64 5.03 -2.48
N TRP A 30 -6.70 4.23 -1.93
CA TRP A 30 -5.29 4.45 -2.19
C TRP A 30 -4.75 3.59 -3.35
N LEU A 31 -5.32 2.45 -3.61
CA LEU A 31 -5.17 1.76 -4.89
C LEU A 31 -6.41 2.18 -5.70
N PRO A 32 -6.29 2.93 -6.81
CA PRO A 32 -7.47 3.50 -7.46
C PRO A 32 -8.30 2.40 -8.13
N ALA A 33 -9.00 1.65 -7.30
CA ALA A 33 -9.82 0.52 -7.70
C ALA A 33 -11.29 0.92 -7.79
N LYS A 34 -12.02 0.18 -8.62
CA LYS A 34 -13.45 0.33 -8.75
C LYS A 34 -14.13 -0.02 -7.43
N SER A 35 -15.06 0.82 -7.00
CA SER A 35 -15.76 0.66 -5.73
C SER A 35 -16.43 -0.70 -5.62
N GLY A 36 -16.24 -1.36 -4.49
CA GLY A 36 -16.84 -2.66 -4.20
C GLY A 36 -16.09 -3.86 -4.79
N THR A 37 -14.95 -3.65 -5.45
CA THR A 37 -14.20 -4.74 -6.09
C THR A 37 -13.05 -5.30 -5.23
N ALA A 38 -12.62 -4.57 -4.20
CA ALA A 38 -11.51 -5.02 -3.36
C ALA A 38 -11.95 -6.15 -2.43
N VAL A 39 -11.24 -7.26 -2.50
CA VAL A 39 -11.41 -8.39 -1.58
C VAL A 39 -10.07 -8.69 -0.96
N LEU A 40 -9.98 -8.54 0.37
CA LEU A 40 -8.71 -8.64 1.08
C LEU A 40 -8.82 -9.76 2.14
N ASP A 41 -7.92 -10.71 2.07
CA ASP A 41 -7.74 -11.73 3.10
C ASP A 41 -6.46 -11.39 3.87
N VAL A 42 -6.59 -10.47 4.83
CA VAL A 42 -5.44 -9.85 5.51
C VAL A 42 -4.90 -10.79 6.58
N ARG A 43 -4.06 -11.71 6.15
CA ARG A 43 -3.34 -12.63 7.03
C ARG A 43 -2.10 -13.13 6.29
N THR A 44 -1.12 -13.58 7.01
CA THR A 44 0.07 -14.20 6.39
C THR A 44 -0.37 -15.39 5.55
N GLY A 45 -0.01 -15.39 4.29
CA GLY A 45 -0.41 -16.42 3.33
C GLY A 45 -1.76 -16.14 2.66
N GLY A 46 -2.46 -15.07 3.03
CA GLY A 46 -3.71 -14.67 2.37
C GLY A 46 -3.47 -13.99 1.03
N SER A 47 -4.54 -13.63 0.36
CA SER A 47 -4.47 -12.98 -0.95
C SER A 47 -5.36 -11.75 -0.99
N TRP A 48 -5.14 -10.90 -1.99
CA TRP A 48 -5.99 -9.75 -2.24
C TRP A 48 -6.27 -9.63 -3.73
N ARG A 49 -7.39 -9.00 -4.06
CA ARG A 49 -7.75 -8.69 -5.45
C ARG A 49 -8.54 -7.40 -5.50
N ALA A 50 -8.43 -6.69 -6.61
CA ALA A 50 -9.18 -5.48 -6.87
C ALA A 50 -9.24 -5.26 -8.38
N THR A 51 -10.24 -4.50 -8.84
CA THR A 51 -10.35 -4.12 -10.25
C THR A 51 -10.04 -2.64 -10.38
N VAL A 52 -9.06 -2.30 -11.22
CA VAL A 52 -8.71 -0.91 -11.51
C VAL A 52 -9.21 -0.55 -12.90
N ILE A 53 -9.44 0.73 -13.13
CA ILE A 53 -9.87 1.25 -14.43
C ILE A 53 -8.66 1.92 -15.07
N SER A 54 -8.29 1.46 -16.27
CA SER A 54 -7.18 2.04 -17.02
C SER A 54 -7.56 3.42 -17.56
N SER A 55 -6.55 4.17 -18.03
CA SER A 55 -6.78 5.48 -18.66
C SER A 55 -7.67 5.39 -19.89
N GLU A 56 -7.78 4.20 -20.49
CA GLU A 56 -8.63 3.95 -21.66
C GLU A 56 -10.02 3.46 -21.30
N GLY A 57 -10.31 3.34 -20.00
CA GLY A 57 -11.62 2.89 -19.53
C GLY A 57 -11.75 1.37 -19.39
N ASP A 58 -10.68 0.61 -19.57
CA ASP A 58 -10.71 -0.84 -19.45
C ASP A 58 -10.62 -1.26 -17.99
N GLU A 59 -11.36 -2.31 -17.61
CA GLU A 59 -11.28 -2.89 -16.29
C GLU A 59 -10.14 -3.92 -16.26
N ILE A 60 -9.24 -3.75 -15.29
CA ILE A 60 -8.08 -4.63 -15.12
C ILE A 60 -8.14 -5.24 -13.75
N ALA A 61 -8.24 -6.57 -13.68
CA ALA A 61 -8.22 -7.29 -12.42
C ALA A 61 -6.77 -7.46 -11.95
N LEU A 62 -6.51 -6.99 -10.73
CA LEU A 62 -5.21 -7.15 -10.08
C LEU A 62 -5.35 -8.14 -8.93
N THR A 63 -4.35 -9.00 -8.77
CA THR A 63 -4.29 -9.95 -7.65
C THR A 63 -2.90 -9.94 -7.05
N GLY A 64 -2.81 -10.25 -5.77
CA GLY A 64 -1.53 -10.35 -5.09
C GLY A 64 -1.66 -11.22 -3.84
N ARG A 65 -0.58 -11.26 -3.06
CA ARG A 65 -0.50 -12.06 -1.84
C ARG A 65 -0.06 -11.20 -0.68
N TYR A 66 -0.47 -11.59 0.52
CA TYR A 66 0.10 -11.11 1.76
C TYR A 66 1.15 -12.11 2.21
N ASP A 67 2.42 -11.76 2.07
CA ASP A 67 3.53 -12.65 2.45
C ASP A 67 3.77 -12.63 3.94
N GLU A 68 3.53 -11.48 4.58
CA GLU A 68 3.64 -11.35 6.03
C GLU A 68 2.65 -10.28 6.51
N VAL A 69 1.88 -10.59 7.53
CA VAL A 69 0.98 -9.64 8.19
C VAL A 69 1.27 -9.65 9.67
N SER A 70 1.79 -8.54 10.18
CA SER A 70 2.11 -8.34 11.59
C SER A 70 1.53 -7.00 12.03
N GLU A 71 0.26 -7.02 12.46
CA GLU A 71 -0.47 -5.81 12.83
C GLU A 71 0.08 -5.19 14.12
N PRO A 72 0.22 -3.89 14.18
CA PRO A 72 0.05 -2.85 13.16
C PRO A 72 1.39 -2.41 12.55
N ASP A 73 2.42 -3.23 12.61
CA ASP A 73 3.81 -2.84 12.36
C ASP A 73 4.27 -3.11 10.93
N ARG A 74 3.86 -4.25 10.38
CA ARG A 74 4.51 -4.71 9.16
C ARG A 74 3.54 -5.44 8.24
N LEU A 75 3.56 -5.08 6.97
CA LEU A 75 2.76 -5.68 5.93
C LEU A 75 3.65 -5.93 4.72
N VAL A 76 3.89 -7.19 4.38
CA VAL A 76 4.66 -7.56 3.19
C VAL A 76 3.70 -8.11 2.15
N MET A 77 3.67 -7.49 0.99
CA MET A 77 2.75 -7.85 -0.09
C MET A 77 3.51 -8.14 -1.36
N THR A 78 3.05 -9.15 -2.10
CA THR A 78 3.48 -9.33 -3.50
C THR A 78 2.41 -8.70 -4.38
N VAL A 79 2.83 -7.78 -5.26
CA VAL A 79 1.95 -7.09 -6.21
C VAL A 79 2.17 -7.64 -7.61
N PRO A 80 1.28 -7.33 -8.58
CA PRO A 80 1.44 -7.82 -9.95
C PRO A 80 2.83 -7.54 -10.51
N GLY A 81 3.40 -8.53 -11.23
CA GLY A 81 4.78 -8.47 -11.69
C GLY A 81 5.77 -9.13 -10.73
N ASP A 82 5.27 -9.82 -9.72
CA ASP A 82 6.06 -10.50 -8.67
C ASP A 82 6.97 -9.54 -7.89
N VAL A 83 6.53 -8.29 -7.75
CA VAL A 83 7.26 -7.29 -6.95
C VAL A 83 6.85 -7.41 -5.49
N VAL A 84 7.81 -7.62 -4.61
CA VAL A 84 7.58 -7.69 -3.17
C VAL A 84 7.74 -6.31 -2.57
N SER A 85 6.70 -5.83 -1.86
CA SER A 85 6.69 -4.55 -1.16
C SER A 85 6.63 -4.82 0.33
N ALA A 86 7.62 -4.34 1.08
CA ALA A 86 7.61 -4.45 2.54
C ALA A 86 7.26 -3.08 3.13
N ILE A 87 6.12 -2.99 3.79
CA ILE A 87 5.64 -1.77 4.43
C ILE A 87 5.87 -1.91 5.93
N THR A 88 6.59 -0.97 6.51
CA THR A 88 6.84 -0.94 7.96
C THR A 88 6.30 0.37 8.53
N LEU A 89 5.53 0.28 9.62
CA LEU A 89 4.95 1.42 10.30
C LEU A 89 5.62 1.59 11.66
N THR A 90 6.15 2.78 11.91
CA THR A 90 6.80 3.12 13.17
C THR A 90 6.11 4.33 13.78
N SER A 91 5.73 4.23 15.06
CA SER A 91 5.13 5.37 15.76
C SER A 91 6.15 6.51 15.88
N ALA A 92 5.67 7.72 15.64
CA ALA A 92 6.47 8.94 15.71
C ALA A 92 5.78 9.96 16.64
N PRO A 93 6.48 11.06 17.04
CA PRO A 93 5.87 12.07 17.91
C PRO A 93 4.60 12.67 17.34
N ASP A 94 3.75 13.19 18.24
CA ASP A 94 2.51 13.91 17.89
C ASP A 94 1.47 13.07 17.16
N ASP A 95 1.36 11.77 17.51
CA ASP A 95 0.43 10.82 16.88
C ASP A 95 0.63 10.72 15.38
N THR A 96 1.88 10.78 14.94
CA THR A 96 2.22 10.55 13.55
C THR A 96 2.82 9.16 13.36
N THR A 97 2.91 8.72 12.12
CA THR A 97 3.49 7.42 11.76
C THR A 97 4.54 7.63 10.66
N GLN A 98 5.70 7.04 10.87
CA GLN A 98 6.68 6.94 9.79
C GLN A 98 6.39 5.66 9.03
N ILE A 99 6.14 5.79 7.73
CA ILE A 99 5.94 4.64 6.85
C ILE A 99 7.17 4.45 5.99
N ALA A 100 7.70 3.23 5.99
CA ALA A 100 8.83 2.84 5.15
C ALA A 100 8.35 1.81 4.15
N TYR A 101 8.58 2.07 2.88
CA TYR A 101 8.15 1.22 1.77
C TYR A 101 9.41 0.69 1.09
N ALA A 102 9.73 -0.59 1.30
CA ALA A 102 10.94 -1.20 0.78
C ALA A 102 10.65 -2.12 -0.39
N PHE A 103 11.48 -2.05 -1.41
CA PHE A 103 11.39 -2.85 -2.63
C PHE A 103 12.74 -3.46 -2.95
N ASP A 104 12.70 -4.61 -3.61
CA ASP A 104 13.89 -5.21 -4.21
C ASP A 104 13.62 -5.33 -5.71
N VAL A 105 14.06 -4.34 -6.47
CA VAL A 105 13.82 -4.24 -7.91
C VAL A 105 15.10 -3.79 -8.62
N ASP A 106 15.11 -3.93 -9.94
CA ASP A 106 16.22 -3.46 -10.77
C ASP A 106 16.40 -1.94 -10.58
N GLU A 107 17.65 -1.52 -10.51
CA GLU A 107 17.98 -0.10 -10.30
C GLU A 107 17.36 0.80 -11.37
N SER A 108 17.22 0.32 -12.60
CA SER A 108 16.57 1.08 -13.67
C SER A 108 15.10 1.41 -13.37
N MET A 109 14.47 0.68 -12.46
CA MET A 109 13.07 0.90 -12.08
C MET A 109 12.90 1.79 -10.85
N HIS A 110 13.97 2.19 -10.18
CA HIS A 110 13.89 2.92 -8.91
C HIS A 110 13.10 4.23 -9.04
N THR A 111 13.34 5.01 -10.08
CA THR A 111 12.63 6.28 -10.29
C THR A 111 11.13 6.07 -10.48
N MET A 112 10.76 5.09 -11.32
CA MET A 112 9.36 4.80 -11.59
C MET A 112 8.65 4.28 -10.34
N VAL A 113 9.29 3.39 -9.60
CA VAL A 113 8.72 2.85 -8.36
C VAL A 113 8.59 3.92 -7.30
N THR A 114 9.59 4.81 -7.17
CA THR A 114 9.52 5.93 -6.22
C THR A 114 8.33 6.83 -6.53
N GLN A 115 8.11 7.14 -7.81
CA GLN A 115 6.95 7.96 -8.21
C GLN A 115 5.64 7.26 -7.89
N SER A 116 5.55 5.95 -8.14
CA SER A 116 4.36 5.15 -7.83
C SER A 116 4.08 5.15 -6.33
N VAL A 117 5.11 5.01 -5.50
CA VAL A 117 4.96 5.04 -4.04
C VAL A 117 4.50 6.42 -3.58
N ASP A 118 5.07 7.51 -4.12
CA ASP A 118 4.64 8.85 -3.77
C ASP A 118 3.16 9.07 -4.10
N GLU A 119 2.69 8.59 -5.23
CA GLU A 119 1.27 8.68 -5.60
C GLU A 119 0.39 7.87 -4.64
N VAL A 120 0.80 6.65 -4.31
CA VAL A 120 0.07 5.80 -3.35
C VAL A 120 0.01 6.48 -1.99
N LEU A 121 1.12 6.98 -1.48
CA LEU A 121 1.16 7.64 -0.17
C LEU A 121 0.37 8.95 -0.16
N GLY A 122 0.33 9.66 -1.28
CA GLY A 122 -0.55 10.82 -1.44
C GLY A 122 -2.02 10.44 -1.29
N ARG A 123 -2.43 9.33 -1.88
CA ARG A 123 -3.80 8.82 -1.75
C ARG A 123 -4.09 8.30 -0.33
N VAL A 124 -3.13 7.64 0.30
CA VAL A 124 -3.25 7.21 1.71
C VAL A 124 -3.46 8.44 2.59
N SER A 125 -2.69 9.49 2.41
CA SER A 125 -2.84 10.74 3.17
C SER A 125 -4.23 11.36 2.96
N ALA A 126 -4.73 11.34 1.73
CA ALA A 126 -6.06 11.86 1.42
C ALA A 126 -7.17 11.05 2.10
N VAL A 127 -7.05 9.73 2.12
CA VAL A 127 -8.01 8.85 2.83
C VAL A 127 -7.97 9.14 4.33
N LEU A 128 -6.78 9.26 4.91
CA LEU A 128 -6.63 9.60 6.32
C LEU A 128 -7.29 10.93 6.66
N ALA A 129 -7.15 11.93 5.82
CA ALA A 129 -7.75 13.25 6.04
C ALA A 129 -9.29 13.18 6.00
N ARG A 130 -9.86 12.35 5.10
CA ARG A 130 -11.32 12.21 4.97
C ARG A 130 -11.94 11.42 6.13
N THR A 131 -11.17 10.54 6.75
CA THR A 131 -11.67 9.65 7.82
C THR A 131 -11.31 10.16 9.22
N ALA A 132 -10.68 11.31 9.31
CA ALA A 132 -10.25 11.88 10.59
C ALA A 132 -11.43 12.33 11.44
#